data_4158a26593da460e02b3c6a0a47973cc
#
_entry.id   4158a26593da460e02b3c6a0a47973cc
#
_cell.length_a   1.000
_cell.length_b   1.000
_cell.length_c   1.000
_cell.angle_alpha   90.00
_cell.angle_beta   90.00
_cell.angle_gamma   90.00
#
_symmetry.space_group_name_H-M   'P 1'
#
loop_
_entity.id
_entity.type
_entity.pdbx_description
1 polymer ?
#
loop_
_entity_poly.entity_id
_entity_poly.type
_entity_poly.pdbx_seq_one_letter_code
_entity_poly.pdbx_strand_id
1 'polypeptide(L)'
;SRLEFYDVLVGLGYPVGDTINVPVEVLRLARIRSGYADALASLQSARRNLEQCSLCAPFSGKVANVQQHLYENAKGEFCTLLDDRRLNVRFTVLESEYGQLRRGQEVTITPFADLRKEVKGRIIAINPSIDEHGQVQVDAEVANDGTLTDGMNVRVAVRQKIAGQLVVPKSAVVIRDNLEVLFRYKEGRAQW
;
A
#
# COMPACT_ATOMS: atom_id res chain seq x y z
N SER A 1 21.63 -7.67 41.72
CA SER A 1 20.59 -6.85 42.36
C SER A 1 21.11 -5.43 42.64
N ARG A 2 20.21 -4.47 42.95
CA ARG A 2 20.61 -3.08 43.23
C ARG A 2 21.43 -2.97 44.50
N LEU A 3 21.14 -3.79 45.52
CA LEU A 3 21.88 -3.84 46.77
C LEU A 3 23.30 -4.36 46.53
N GLU A 4 23.48 -5.45 45.83
CA GLU A 4 24.80 -6.01 45.49
C GLU A 4 25.65 -5.04 44.68
N PHE A 5 25.04 -4.20 43.83
CA PHE A 5 25.75 -3.14 43.13
C PHE A 5 26.37 -2.12 44.10
N TYR A 6 25.62 -1.69 45.11
CA TYR A 6 26.13 -0.77 46.12
C TYR A 6 27.17 -1.45 47.02
N ASP A 7 27.01 -2.73 47.37
CA ASP A 7 27.99 -3.50 48.14
C ASP A 7 29.33 -3.58 47.40
N VAL A 8 29.30 -3.81 46.10
CA VAL A 8 30.50 -3.80 45.23
C VAL A 8 31.16 -2.42 45.22
N LEU A 9 30.39 -1.32 45.12
CA LEU A 9 30.93 0.04 45.18
C LEU A 9 31.58 0.36 46.51
N VAL A 10 30.96 -0.02 47.61
CA VAL A 10 31.52 0.13 48.97
C VAL A 10 32.82 -0.67 49.09
N GLY A 11 32.86 -1.90 48.61
CA GLY A 11 34.07 -2.72 48.55
C GLY A 11 35.20 -2.13 47.70
N LEU A 12 34.88 -1.23 46.77
CA LEU A 12 35.83 -0.46 45.95
C LEU A 12 36.18 0.90 46.57
N GLY A 13 35.69 1.21 47.78
CA GLY A 13 36.02 2.42 48.54
C GLY A 13 35.13 3.63 48.28
N TYR A 14 33.96 3.45 47.60
CA TYR A 14 33.01 4.52 47.31
C TYR A 14 31.79 4.46 48.25
N PRO A 15 31.36 5.59 48.85
CA PRO A 15 30.21 5.60 49.75
C PRO A 15 28.88 5.31 49.05
N VAL A 16 27.94 4.71 49.78
CA VAL A 16 26.58 4.44 49.31
C VAL A 16 25.86 5.77 49.02
N GLY A 17 25.35 5.94 47.83
CA GLY A 17 24.50 7.06 47.44
C GLY A 17 25.17 8.16 46.62
N ASP A 18 26.49 8.25 46.59
CA ASP A 18 27.22 9.24 45.78
C ASP A 18 27.82 8.56 44.52
N THR A 19 26.96 8.40 43.53
CA THR A 19 27.38 7.86 42.23
C THR A 19 27.88 8.94 41.25
N ILE A 20 27.77 10.23 41.62
CA ILE A 20 28.13 11.38 40.76
C ILE A 20 29.65 11.50 40.64
N ASN A 21 30.38 11.24 41.69
CA ASN A 21 31.85 11.34 41.76
C ASN A 21 32.58 10.05 41.45
N VAL A 22 31.89 8.97 41.09
CA VAL A 22 32.51 7.68 40.80
C VAL A 22 32.94 7.62 39.33
N PRO A 23 34.19 7.28 39.01
CA PRO A 23 34.63 7.11 37.63
C PRO A 23 33.78 6.11 36.86
N VAL A 24 33.51 6.40 35.57
CA VAL A 24 32.62 5.59 34.72
C VAL A 24 33.09 4.12 34.63
N GLU A 25 34.41 3.91 34.61
CA GLU A 25 34.99 2.57 34.59
C GLU A 25 34.67 1.76 35.86
N VAL A 26 34.70 2.40 37.02
CA VAL A 26 34.38 1.77 38.32
C VAL A 26 32.89 1.43 38.38
N LEU A 27 32.02 2.32 37.92
CA LEU A 27 30.58 2.06 37.80
C LEU A 27 30.30 0.89 36.86
N ARG A 28 31.01 0.81 35.74
CA ARG A 28 30.90 -0.30 34.79
C ARG A 28 31.34 -1.61 35.42
N LEU A 29 32.49 -1.62 36.14
CA LEU A 29 33.01 -2.80 36.82
C LEU A 29 32.04 -3.27 37.91
N ALA A 30 31.50 -2.35 38.71
CA ALA A 30 30.54 -2.67 39.77
C ALA A 30 29.25 -3.26 39.17
N ARG A 31 28.74 -2.73 38.01
CA ARG A 31 27.58 -3.29 37.33
C ARG A 31 27.81 -4.73 36.84
N ILE A 32 29.01 -5.00 36.34
CA ILE A 32 29.36 -6.36 35.87
C ILE A 32 29.48 -7.31 37.06
N ARG A 33 30.23 -6.92 38.10
CA ARG A 33 30.49 -7.78 39.26
C ARG A 33 29.25 -8.09 40.11
N SER A 34 28.31 -7.15 40.17
CA SER A 34 27.07 -7.34 40.94
C SER A 34 25.99 -8.12 40.14
N GLY A 35 26.25 -8.54 38.90
CA GLY A 35 25.23 -9.13 38.05
C GLY A 35 24.04 -8.19 37.72
N TYR A 36 24.19 -6.88 38.05
CA TYR A 36 23.13 -5.91 37.80
C TYR A 36 22.80 -5.77 36.29
N ALA A 37 23.84 -5.82 35.45
CA ALA A 37 23.66 -5.74 34.00
C ALA A 37 22.86 -6.94 33.46
N ASP A 38 23.17 -8.15 33.97
CA ASP A 38 22.47 -9.38 33.54
C ASP A 38 21.04 -9.42 34.06
N ALA A 39 20.80 -8.98 35.29
CA ALA A 39 19.46 -8.85 35.84
C ALA A 39 18.60 -7.84 35.05
N LEU A 40 19.18 -6.71 34.64
CA LEU A 40 18.52 -5.71 33.82
C LEU A 40 18.21 -6.25 32.45
N ALA A 41 19.14 -6.95 31.80
CA ALA A 41 18.91 -7.59 30.50
C ALA A 41 17.81 -8.65 30.57
N SER A 42 17.81 -9.46 31.66
CA SER A 42 16.75 -10.46 31.89
C SER A 42 15.38 -9.82 32.08
N LEU A 43 15.30 -8.72 32.85
CA LEU A 43 14.06 -7.96 33.04
C LEU A 43 13.55 -7.38 31.71
N GLN A 44 14.45 -6.80 30.92
CA GLN A 44 14.09 -6.26 29.59
C GLN A 44 13.61 -7.37 28.63
N SER A 45 14.24 -8.54 28.69
CA SER A 45 13.82 -9.69 27.90
C SER A 45 12.42 -10.18 28.32
N ALA A 46 12.18 -10.32 29.64
CA ALA A 46 10.89 -10.71 30.16
C ALA A 46 9.79 -9.71 29.81
N ARG A 47 10.09 -8.40 29.87
CA ARG A 47 9.13 -7.36 29.41
C ARG A 47 8.80 -7.47 27.96
N ARG A 48 9.81 -7.63 27.08
CA ARG A 48 9.58 -7.83 25.64
C ARG A 48 8.74 -9.08 25.36
N ASN A 49 9.03 -10.16 26.06
CA ASN A 49 8.24 -11.39 25.92
C ASN A 49 6.78 -11.18 26.34
N LEU A 50 6.53 -10.43 27.41
CA LEU A 50 5.18 -10.07 27.84
C LEU A 50 4.47 -9.17 26.82
N GLU A 51 5.15 -8.17 26.27
CA GLU A 51 4.61 -7.30 25.21
C GLU A 51 4.24 -8.09 23.95
N GLN A 52 5.05 -9.11 23.60
CA GLN A 52 4.78 -9.99 22.47
C GLN A 52 3.57 -10.93 22.69
N CYS A 53 3.09 -11.09 23.93
CA CYS A 53 1.85 -11.82 24.20
C CYS A 53 0.59 -11.05 23.78
N SER A 54 0.71 -9.77 23.43
CA SER A 54 -0.39 -8.94 22.97
C SER A 54 -0.16 -8.53 21.52
N LEU A 55 -1.01 -9.03 20.62
CA LEU A 55 -0.99 -8.64 19.20
C LEU A 55 -1.94 -7.47 18.98
N CYS A 56 -1.40 -6.33 18.58
CA CYS A 56 -2.18 -5.13 18.26
C CYS A 56 -2.08 -4.81 16.77
N ALA A 57 -3.19 -4.33 16.20
CA ALA A 57 -3.20 -3.86 14.82
C ALA A 57 -2.30 -2.62 14.67
N PRO A 58 -1.31 -2.62 13.75
CA PRO A 58 -0.40 -1.49 13.56
C PRO A 58 -1.06 -0.30 12.83
N PHE A 59 -2.19 -0.50 12.19
CA PHE A 59 -2.98 0.52 11.49
C PHE A 59 -4.47 0.15 11.52
N SER A 60 -5.32 1.11 11.18
CA SER A 60 -6.76 0.90 11.04
C SER A 60 -7.08 0.22 9.72
N GLY A 61 -7.83 -0.88 9.74
CA GLY A 61 -8.15 -1.65 8.55
C GLY A 61 -9.22 -2.71 8.83
N LYS A 62 -9.43 -3.59 7.85
CA LYS A 62 -10.32 -4.75 7.96
C LYS A 62 -9.51 -6.02 8.22
N VAL A 63 -10.00 -6.82 9.14
CA VAL A 63 -9.41 -8.13 9.43
C VAL A 63 -10.01 -9.15 8.45
N ALA A 64 -9.14 -9.88 7.77
CA ALA A 64 -9.48 -10.97 6.86
C ALA A 64 -8.68 -12.24 7.22
N ASN A 65 -9.10 -13.37 6.68
CA ASN A 65 -8.38 -14.65 6.78
C ASN A 65 -7.98 -15.00 8.23
N VAL A 66 -8.91 -14.89 9.17
CA VAL A 66 -8.67 -15.33 10.56
C VAL A 66 -8.48 -16.84 10.56
N GLN A 67 -7.27 -17.31 10.87
CA GLN A 67 -6.91 -18.72 10.83
C GLN A 67 -6.89 -19.36 12.21
N GLN A 68 -6.93 -18.57 13.29
CA GLN A 68 -6.80 -19.05 14.64
C GLN A 68 -8.06 -18.81 15.46
N HIS A 69 -8.40 -19.74 16.32
CA HIS A 69 -9.58 -19.69 17.16
C HIS A 69 -9.19 -19.55 18.63
N LEU A 70 -10.17 -19.16 19.44
CA LEU A 70 -9.98 -19.01 20.87
C LEU A 70 -9.56 -20.36 21.50
N TYR A 71 -8.58 -20.31 22.39
CA TYR A 71 -7.98 -21.47 23.08
C TYR A 71 -7.07 -22.36 22.21
N GLU A 72 -6.76 -21.97 20.99
CA GLU A 72 -5.74 -22.66 20.20
C GLU A 72 -4.35 -22.09 20.44
N ASN A 73 -3.34 -22.93 20.24
CA ASN A 73 -1.94 -22.46 20.28
C ASN A 73 -1.68 -21.55 19.08
N ALA A 74 -1.31 -20.31 19.34
CA ALA A 74 -0.94 -19.35 18.31
C ALA A 74 0.34 -19.80 17.59
N LYS A 75 0.18 -20.30 16.36
CA LYS A 75 1.28 -20.73 15.47
C LYS A 75 1.04 -20.18 14.06
N GLY A 76 2.09 -19.56 13.49
CA GLY A 76 2.03 -19.05 12.13
C GLY A 76 1.22 -17.78 11.99
N GLU A 77 0.52 -17.64 10.88
CA GLU A 77 -0.32 -16.47 10.59
C GLU A 77 -1.60 -16.48 11.42
N PHE A 78 -1.89 -15.36 12.05
CA PHE A 78 -3.09 -15.18 12.86
C PHE A 78 -4.28 -14.69 12.02
N CYS A 79 -4.07 -13.62 11.29
CA CYS A 79 -5.04 -13.01 10.38
C CYS A 79 -4.31 -12.07 9.41
N THR A 80 -5.01 -11.64 8.38
CA THR A 80 -4.56 -10.61 7.46
C THR A 80 -5.24 -9.29 7.80
N LEU A 81 -4.47 -8.22 7.99
CA LEU A 81 -5.00 -6.87 8.16
C LEU A 81 -4.88 -6.11 6.85
N LEU A 82 -5.99 -5.65 6.31
CA LEU A 82 -6.07 -4.96 5.02
C LEU A 82 -6.39 -3.47 5.25
N ASP A 83 -5.56 -2.59 4.69
CA ASP A 83 -5.93 -1.18 4.52
C ASP A 83 -6.64 -1.03 3.17
N ASP A 84 -7.95 -0.97 3.20
CA ASP A 84 -8.81 -0.88 2.02
C ASP A 84 -9.24 0.55 1.66
N ARG A 85 -8.67 1.57 2.30
CA ARG A 85 -8.98 2.98 2.00
C ARG A 85 -8.52 3.40 0.61
N ARG A 86 -7.40 2.83 0.17
CA ARG A 86 -6.86 2.99 -1.18
C ARG A 86 -6.50 1.64 -1.74
N LEU A 87 -6.94 1.40 -2.95
CA LEU A 87 -6.67 0.16 -3.65
C LEU A 87 -5.84 0.43 -4.89
N ASN A 88 -4.94 -0.48 -5.19
CA ASN A 88 -4.17 -0.48 -6.42
C ASN A 88 -4.83 -1.43 -7.42
N VAL A 89 -5.27 -0.88 -8.54
CA VAL A 89 -5.83 -1.64 -9.65
C VAL A 89 -4.74 -1.87 -10.67
N ARG A 90 -4.42 -3.14 -10.89
CA ARG A 90 -3.42 -3.57 -11.87
C ARG A 90 -4.11 -4.05 -13.13
N PHE A 91 -3.71 -3.52 -14.27
CA PHE A 91 -4.23 -3.92 -15.57
C PHE A 91 -3.13 -3.87 -16.63
N THR A 92 -3.37 -4.53 -17.74
CA THR A 92 -2.45 -4.55 -18.86
C THR A 92 -3.02 -3.80 -20.06
N VAL A 93 -2.15 -3.18 -20.84
CA VAL A 93 -2.47 -2.49 -22.09
C VAL A 93 -1.54 -2.99 -23.19
N LEU A 94 -1.99 -2.89 -24.44
CA LEU A 94 -1.15 -3.26 -25.58
C LEU A 94 -0.01 -2.25 -25.78
N GLU A 95 1.12 -2.71 -26.31
CA GLU A 95 2.27 -1.87 -26.67
C GLU A 95 1.86 -0.68 -27.55
N SER A 96 0.94 -0.90 -28.51
CA SER A 96 0.43 0.15 -29.42
C SER A 96 -0.29 1.29 -28.66
N GLU A 97 -0.83 1.03 -27.46
CA GLU A 97 -1.54 2.00 -26.65
C GLU A 97 -0.63 2.67 -25.61
N TYR A 98 0.51 2.04 -25.29
CA TYR A 98 1.45 2.52 -24.29
C TYR A 98 1.89 3.97 -24.49
N GLY A 99 2.21 4.36 -25.73
CA GLY A 99 2.64 5.72 -26.08
C GLY A 99 1.65 6.82 -25.72
N GLN A 100 0.39 6.47 -25.52
CA GLN A 100 -0.72 7.39 -25.24
C GLN A 100 -1.02 7.53 -23.75
N LEU A 101 -0.45 6.66 -22.92
CA LEU A 101 -0.65 6.69 -21.48
C LEU A 101 0.31 7.67 -20.79
N ARG A 102 -0.19 8.28 -19.74
CA ARG A 102 0.59 9.19 -18.90
C ARG A 102 0.29 8.94 -17.43
N ARG A 103 1.32 9.02 -16.60
CA ARG A 103 1.16 9.03 -15.15
C ARG A 103 0.29 10.21 -14.74
N GLY A 104 -0.65 9.99 -13.79
CA GLY A 104 -1.62 10.97 -13.35
C GLY A 104 -2.90 11.02 -14.20
N GLN A 105 -2.97 10.27 -15.30
CA GLN A 105 -4.16 10.18 -16.15
C GLN A 105 -5.33 9.56 -15.40
N GLU A 106 -6.53 10.09 -15.59
CA GLU A 106 -7.76 9.60 -14.96
C GLU A 106 -8.21 8.30 -15.62
N VAL A 107 -8.62 7.35 -14.80
CA VAL A 107 -9.21 6.08 -15.21
C VAL A 107 -10.55 5.87 -14.54
N THR A 108 -11.46 5.21 -15.22
CA THR A 108 -12.74 4.78 -14.66
C THR A 108 -12.69 3.28 -14.43
N ILE A 109 -12.99 2.88 -13.20
CA ILE A 109 -12.93 1.50 -12.74
C ILE A 109 -14.35 1.04 -12.45
N THR A 110 -14.76 -0.06 -13.08
CA THR A 110 -16.10 -0.63 -12.96
C THR A 110 -15.98 -2.07 -12.48
N PRO A 111 -16.45 -2.42 -11.28
CA PRO A 111 -16.41 -3.81 -10.80
C PRO A 111 -17.37 -4.68 -11.62
N PHE A 112 -16.94 -5.92 -11.93
CA PHE A 112 -17.83 -6.87 -12.61
C PHE A 112 -19.03 -7.30 -11.75
N ALA A 113 -18.90 -7.17 -10.42
CA ALA A 113 -19.99 -7.47 -9.49
C ALA A 113 -21.19 -6.51 -9.62
N ASP A 114 -20.94 -5.25 -9.98
CA ASP A 114 -22.00 -4.25 -10.24
C ASP A 114 -21.53 -3.26 -11.31
N LEU A 115 -21.92 -3.51 -12.55
CA LEU A 115 -21.54 -2.71 -13.72
C LEU A 115 -22.11 -1.28 -13.73
N ARG A 116 -23.02 -0.95 -12.80
CA ARG A 116 -23.59 0.40 -12.67
C ARG A 116 -22.74 1.31 -11.79
N LYS A 117 -21.83 0.73 -11.01
CA LYS A 117 -20.94 1.48 -10.14
C LYS A 117 -19.64 1.80 -10.86
N GLU A 118 -19.30 3.06 -10.90
CA GLU A 118 -18.05 3.56 -11.46
C GLU A 118 -17.27 4.30 -10.38
N VAL A 119 -16.01 3.91 -10.21
CA VAL A 119 -15.09 4.57 -9.29
C VAL A 119 -13.96 5.18 -10.11
N LYS A 120 -13.59 6.42 -9.79
CA LYS A 120 -12.52 7.13 -10.48
C LYS A 120 -11.18 6.87 -9.80
N GLY A 121 -10.18 6.56 -10.61
CA GLY A 121 -8.80 6.38 -10.17
C GLY A 121 -7.83 7.19 -11.02
N ARG A 122 -6.54 7.08 -10.70
CA ARG A 122 -5.45 7.70 -11.45
C ARG A 122 -4.30 6.74 -11.65
N ILE A 123 -3.69 6.77 -12.82
CA ILE A 123 -2.48 6.00 -13.12
C ILE A 123 -1.34 6.53 -12.23
N ILE A 124 -0.77 5.64 -11.43
CA ILE A 124 0.36 5.95 -10.55
C ILE A 124 1.69 5.44 -11.10
N ALA A 125 1.65 4.31 -11.81
CA ALA A 125 2.83 3.72 -12.40
C ALA A 125 2.50 3.06 -13.74
N ILE A 126 3.47 3.09 -14.65
CA ILE A 126 3.45 2.39 -15.92
C ILE A 126 4.77 1.64 -15.95
N ASN A 127 4.71 0.31 -16.05
CA ASN A 127 5.91 -0.51 -16.12
C ASN A 127 6.62 -0.26 -17.48
N PRO A 128 7.90 0.08 -17.51
CA PRO A 128 8.64 0.30 -18.77
C PRO A 128 9.00 -1.01 -19.50
N SER A 129 8.59 -2.16 -18.98
CA SER A 129 8.84 -3.47 -19.58
C SER A 129 7.62 -3.98 -20.32
N ILE A 130 7.83 -4.49 -21.52
CA ILE A 130 6.83 -5.19 -22.33
C ILE A 130 7.01 -6.68 -22.07
N ASP A 131 5.93 -7.37 -21.81
CA ASP A 131 5.95 -8.82 -21.59
C ASP A 131 6.01 -9.62 -22.92
N GLU A 132 6.11 -10.94 -22.81
CA GLU A 132 6.17 -11.85 -23.97
C GLU A 132 4.89 -11.84 -24.83
N HIS A 133 3.79 -11.25 -24.34
CA HIS A 133 2.53 -11.10 -25.05
C HIS A 133 2.34 -9.68 -25.65
N GLY A 134 3.38 -8.84 -25.64
CA GLY A 134 3.30 -7.46 -26.14
C GLY A 134 2.46 -6.55 -25.25
N GLN A 135 2.36 -6.84 -23.94
CA GLN A 135 1.58 -6.07 -23.00
C GLN A 135 2.46 -5.31 -22.01
N VAL A 136 1.97 -4.15 -21.60
CA VAL A 136 2.57 -3.30 -20.58
C VAL A 136 1.68 -3.27 -19.37
N GLN A 137 2.25 -3.53 -18.20
CA GLN A 137 1.53 -3.47 -16.93
C GLN A 137 1.39 -2.03 -16.47
N VAL A 138 0.19 -1.67 -16.04
CA VAL A 138 -0.16 -0.34 -15.52
C VAL A 138 -0.81 -0.51 -14.16
N ASP A 139 -0.38 0.32 -13.20
CA ASP A 139 -1.00 0.39 -11.88
C ASP A 139 -1.72 1.73 -11.72
N ALA A 140 -2.98 1.67 -11.31
CA ALA A 140 -3.79 2.84 -10.97
C ALA A 140 -4.22 2.79 -9.50
N GLU A 141 -4.17 3.93 -8.83
CA GLU A 141 -4.68 4.09 -7.47
C GLU A 141 -6.12 4.59 -7.51
N VAL A 142 -6.95 4.03 -6.65
CA VAL A 142 -8.34 4.43 -6.45
C VAL A 142 -8.62 4.62 -4.96
N ALA A 143 -9.27 5.73 -4.61
CA ALA A 143 -9.85 5.90 -3.28
C ALA A 143 -11.10 5.01 -3.18
N ASN A 144 -11.13 4.13 -2.20
CA ASN A 144 -12.22 3.18 -2.03
C ASN A 144 -13.27 3.74 -1.06
N ASP A 145 -14.49 3.79 -1.51
CA ASP A 145 -15.67 4.14 -0.73
C ASP A 145 -16.42 2.91 -0.16
N GLY A 146 -15.78 1.75 -0.21
CA GLY A 146 -16.37 0.47 0.14
C GLY A 146 -17.00 -0.29 -1.03
N THR A 147 -16.92 0.26 -2.23
CA THR A 147 -17.44 -0.38 -3.47
C THR A 147 -16.54 -1.51 -3.95
N LEU A 148 -15.24 -1.37 -3.75
CA LEU A 148 -14.24 -2.32 -4.19
C LEU A 148 -13.70 -3.14 -3.00
N THR A 149 -13.37 -4.39 -3.26
CA THR A 149 -12.74 -5.29 -2.29
C THR A 149 -11.47 -5.85 -2.94
N ASP A 150 -10.45 -6.10 -2.12
CA ASP A 150 -9.23 -6.74 -2.59
C ASP A 150 -9.52 -8.07 -3.28
N GLY A 151 -8.82 -8.34 -4.39
CA GLY A 151 -9.05 -9.52 -5.23
C GLY A 151 -10.24 -9.42 -6.20
N MET A 152 -10.99 -8.31 -6.25
CA MET A 152 -12.06 -8.13 -7.22
C MET A 152 -11.55 -7.97 -8.64
N ASN A 153 -12.26 -8.61 -9.59
CA ASN A 153 -12.07 -8.34 -11.00
C ASN A 153 -12.83 -7.07 -11.42
N VAL A 154 -12.15 -6.19 -12.15
CA VAL A 154 -12.68 -4.91 -12.56
C VAL A 154 -12.42 -4.65 -14.05
N ARG A 155 -13.28 -3.84 -14.66
CA ARG A 155 -13.04 -3.25 -15.97
C ARG A 155 -12.42 -1.88 -15.77
N VAL A 156 -11.35 -1.58 -16.50
CA VAL A 156 -10.68 -0.28 -16.48
C VAL A 156 -10.88 0.40 -17.82
N ALA A 157 -11.41 1.63 -17.80
CA ALA A 157 -11.51 2.47 -18.97
C ALA A 157 -10.60 3.70 -18.78
N VAL A 158 -9.68 3.88 -19.70
CA VAL A 158 -8.76 5.03 -19.71
C VAL A 158 -9.33 6.09 -20.64
N ARG A 159 -9.62 7.27 -20.10
CA ARG A 159 -10.11 8.40 -20.92
C ARG A 159 -8.94 9.12 -21.57
N GLN A 160 -8.98 9.19 -22.87
CA GLN A 160 -8.02 9.96 -23.66
C GLN A 160 -8.65 11.23 -24.20
N LYS A 161 -7.98 12.35 -24.02
CA LYS A 161 -8.36 13.59 -24.69
C LYS A 161 -7.69 13.63 -26.04
N ILE A 162 -8.46 13.50 -27.11
CA ILE A 162 -7.98 13.68 -28.47
C ILE A 162 -8.23 15.13 -28.85
N ALA A 163 -7.16 15.92 -28.89
CA ALA A 163 -7.24 17.33 -29.29
C ALA A 163 -7.25 17.45 -30.83
N GLY A 164 -8.01 18.41 -31.33
CA GLY A 164 -7.98 18.78 -32.76
C GLY A 164 -8.78 17.86 -33.70
N GLN A 165 -9.60 16.95 -33.19
CA GLN A 165 -10.48 16.15 -34.01
C GLN A 165 -11.87 16.78 -34.10
N LEU A 166 -12.42 16.82 -35.35
CA LEU A 166 -13.80 17.18 -35.59
C LEU A 166 -14.67 15.95 -35.28
N VAL A 167 -15.46 16.05 -34.21
CA VAL A 167 -16.39 14.97 -33.83
C VAL A 167 -17.74 15.27 -34.41
N VAL A 168 -18.30 14.31 -35.14
CA VAL A 168 -19.64 14.40 -35.71
C VAL A 168 -20.51 13.27 -35.14
N PRO A 169 -21.82 13.49 -34.97
CA PRO A 169 -22.75 12.43 -34.59
C PRO A 169 -22.74 11.29 -35.62
N LYS A 170 -22.79 10.04 -35.15
CA LYS A 170 -22.81 8.87 -36.03
C LYS A 170 -23.97 8.92 -37.04
N SER A 171 -25.08 9.54 -36.66
CA SER A 171 -26.25 9.77 -37.51
C SER A 171 -25.99 10.75 -38.69
N ALA A 172 -24.90 11.53 -38.64
CA ALA A 172 -24.52 12.43 -39.73
C ALA A 172 -23.65 11.74 -40.80
N VAL A 173 -23.19 10.54 -40.55
CA VAL A 173 -22.39 9.73 -41.47
C VAL A 173 -23.34 8.89 -42.32
N VAL A 174 -23.30 9.05 -43.63
CA VAL A 174 -24.11 8.29 -44.60
C VAL A 174 -23.19 7.34 -45.38
N ILE A 175 -23.58 6.08 -45.48
CA ILE A 175 -22.86 5.12 -46.31
C ILE A 175 -23.39 5.22 -47.74
N ARG A 176 -22.54 5.57 -48.70
CA ARG A 176 -22.83 5.62 -50.11
C ARG A 176 -21.72 4.92 -50.89
N ASP A 177 -22.09 4.01 -51.76
CA ASP A 177 -21.15 3.22 -52.58
C ASP A 177 -20.02 2.56 -51.75
N ASN A 178 -20.40 2.02 -50.61
CA ASN A 178 -19.50 1.39 -49.60
C ASN A 178 -18.43 2.33 -48.99
N LEU A 179 -18.65 3.66 -49.11
CA LEU A 179 -17.82 4.70 -48.50
C LEU A 179 -18.62 5.47 -47.44
N GLU A 180 -17.95 5.75 -46.32
CA GLU A 180 -18.52 6.63 -45.27
C GLU A 180 -18.38 8.08 -45.72
N VAL A 181 -19.49 8.77 -45.91
CA VAL A 181 -19.55 10.14 -46.48
C VAL A 181 -20.21 11.06 -45.46
N LEU A 182 -19.64 12.25 -45.30
CA LEU A 182 -20.21 13.34 -44.52
C LEU A 182 -20.58 14.50 -45.41
N PHE A 183 -21.80 14.98 -45.27
CA PHE A 183 -22.24 16.16 -46.00
C PHE A 183 -22.07 17.43 -45.17
N ARG A 184 -21.37 18.41 -45.70
CA ARG A 184 -21.26 19.76 -45.15
C ARG A 184 -22.21 20.70 -45.90
N TYR A 185 -23.04 21.42 -45.12
CA TYR A 185 -23.87 22.47 -45.70
C TYR A 185 -23.08 23.78 -45.77
N LYS A 186 -22.93 24.32 -46.99
CA LYS A 186 -22.30 25.62 -47.24
C LYS A 186 -23.02 26.35 -48.34
N GLU A 187 -23.41 27.63 -48.13
CA GLU A 187 -24.01 28.53 -49.13
C GLU A 187 -25.23 27.92 -49.82
N GLY A 188 -26.13 27.28 -49.08
CA GLY A 188 -27.35 26.70 -49.62
C GLY A 188 -27.17 25.37 -50.36
N ARG A 189 -25.95 24.78 -50.37
CA ARG A 189 -25.66 23.51 -51.06
C ARG A 189 -25.01 22.51 -50.12
N ALA A 190 -25.36 21.23 -50.32
CA ALA A 190 -24.67 20.13 -49.67
C ALA A 190 -23.39 19.78 -50.44
N GLN A 191 -22.25 19.78 -49.75
CA GLN A 191 -20.96 19.39 -50.30
C GLN A 191 -20.48 18.15 -49.52
N TRP A 192 -19.91 17.20 -50.17
CA TRP A 192 -19.34 15.95 -49.62
C TRP A 192 -17.84 15.91 -49.78
#